data_f7874e5e949e01f14b90f90b891a77a7
#
_entry.id   f7874e5e949e01f14b90f90b891a77a7
#
_cell.length_a   1.000
_cell.length_b   1.000
_cell.length_c   1.000
_cell.angle_alpha   90.00
_cell.angle_beta   90.00
_cell.angle_gamma   90.00
#
_symmetry.space_group_name_H-M   'P 1'
#
loop_
_entity.id
_entity.type
_entity.pdbx_description
1 polymer ?
#
loop_
_entity_poly.entity_id
_entity_poly.type
_entity_poly.pdbx_seq_one_letter_code
_entity_poly.pdbx_strand_id
1 'polypeptide(L)'
;MTQTTLEMFREELLRTGGYRTPPERKAPVPRKMGWFTTLGFTWSVFSVFPRCAISDALRRLTTDLWARYCFASLQKAEKYGTDVIMDGWNNRKAYDGPVVYLANHMSTLETVMLPFVLLAYGPIATVVKQSLSHLPFLTRAAAHMGLIPIGRKSPREDLMTIFNVCGERIKEGNSITIYAQGTRQPVFSRKSWGSIGTKLAERSGVPVVPIAVKTDIEPTRPGAKGWFKDFGTVDPSKTLRISCGPVLTGKSKEMQQASFDWIKSRLDEWGLPTEG
;
A
#
# COMPACT_ATOMS: atom_id res chain seq x y z
N MET A 1 21.69 12.53 15.06
CA MET A 1 20.58 11.57 15.04
C MET A 1 20.82 10.59 13.91
N THR A 2 21.03 9.33 14.20
CA THR A 2 21.27 8.29 13.20
C THR A 2 19.95 8.02 12.48
N GLN A 3 19.92 8.26 11.17
CA GLN A 3 18.74 8.01 10.35
C GLN A 3 18.59 6.50 10.13
N THR A 4 17.41 5.91 10.39
CA THR A 4 17.16 4.50 10.07
C THR A 4 17.27 4.30 8.57
N THR A 5 18.03 3.30 8.16
CA THR A 5 18.09 2.87 6.76
C THR A 5 16.94 1.91 6.46
N LEU A 6 16.68 1.65 5.18
CA LEU A 6 15.69 0.66 4.77
C LEU A 6 16.07 -0.74 5.29
N GLU A 7 17.36 -1.04 5.32
CA GLU A 7 17.88 -2.32 5.83
C GLU A 7 17.57 -2.50 7.32
N MET A 8 17.90 -1.50 8.15
CA MET A 8 17.59 -1.53 9.57
C MET A 8 16.08 -1.67 9.83
N PHE A 9 15.27 -0.98 9.04
CA PHE A 9 13.80 -1.12 9.11
C PHE A 9 13.35 -2.56 8.80
N ARG A 10 13.88 -3.15 7.72
CA ARG A 10 13.53 -4.52 7.31
C ARG A 10 13.97 -5.54 8.36
N GLU A 11 15.17 -5.40 8.88
CA GLU A 11 15.68 -6.28 9.97
C GLU A 11 14.80 -6.21 11.21
N GLU A 12 14.42 -5.01 11.64
CA GLU A 12 13.52 -4.82 12.76
C GLU A 12 12.14 -5.42 12.50
N LEU A 13 11.55 -5.13 11.34
CA LEU A 13 10.23 -5.66 10.94
C LEU A 13 10.24 -7.20 10.91
N LEU A 14 11.26 -7.81 10.32
CA LEU A 14 11.39 -9.26 10.24
C LEU A 14 11.69 -9.90 11.61
N ARG A 15 12.40 -9.21 12.49
CA ARG A 15 12.73 -9.69 13.83
C ARG A 15 11.54 -9.61 14.79
N THR A 16 10.84 -8.48 14.80
CA THR A 16 9.79 -8.17 15.79
C THR A 16 8.37 -8.42 15.29
N GLY A 17 8.17 -8.48 13.98
CA GLY A 17 6.84 -8.50 13.35
C GLY A 17 6.12 -7.16 13.44
N GLY A 18 6.84 -6.08 13.68
CA GLY A 18 6.27 -4.75 13.78
C GLY A 18 7.30 -3.64 13.64
N TYR A 19 6.79 -2.42 13.62
CA TYR A 19 7.59 -1.20 13.61
C TYR A 19 6.81 -0.10 14.31
N ARG A 20 7.51 0.71 15.08
CA ARG A 20 6.96 1.94 15.65
C ARG A 20 7.98 3.04 15.54
N THR A 21 7.52 4.25 15.17
CA THR A 21 8.38 5.43 15.14
C THR A 21 9.14 5.56 16.47
N PRO A 22 10.49 5.49 16.45
CA PRO A 22 11.28 5.66 17.65
C PRO A 22 11.08 7.06 18.27
N PRO A 23 10.95 7.16 19.59
CA PRO A 23 10.69 8.45 20.27
C PRO A 23 11.69 9.55 19.90
N GLU A 24 12.97 9.19 19.71
CA GLU A 24 14.06 10.09 19.35
C GLU A 24 13.96 10.64 17.91
N ARG A 25 13.12 10.05 17.07
CA ARG A 25 12.86 10.50 15.69
C ARG A 25 11.56 11.26 15.54
N LYS A 26 10.69 11.15 16.52
CA LYS A 26 9.41 11.85 16.51
C LYS A 26 9.63 13.35 16.71
N ALA A 27 9.52 14.11 15.64
CA ALA A 27 9.55 15.57 15.75
C ALA A 27 8.32 16.09 16.50
N PRO A 28 8.39 17.22 17.19
CA PRO A 28 7.21 17.88 17.73
C PRO A 28 6.21 18.16 16.60
N VAL A 29 4.95 17.74 16.80
CA VAL A 29 3.89 18.02 15.82
C VAL A 29 3.71 19.54 15.72
N PRO A 30 3.84 20.14 14.52
CA PRO A 30 3.57 21.56 14.36
C PRO A 30 2.11 21.85 14.72
N ARG A 31 1.85 22.90 15.49
CA ARG A 31 0.48 23.31 15.89
C ARG A 31 -0.45 23.50 14.69
N LYS A 32 0.09 23.94 13.56
CA LYS A 32 -0.59 23.98 12.25
C LYS A 32 0.44 23.65 11.17
N MET A 33 0.12 22.71 10.29
CA MET A 33 0.86 22.56 9.04
C MET A 33 0.52 23.76 8.15
N GLY A 34 1.48 24.62 7.93
CA GLY A 34 1.36 25.68 6.93
C GLY A 34 1.24 25.09 5.53
N TRP A 35 0.73 25.84 4.57
CA TRP A 35 0.59 25.44 3.18
C TRP A 35 1.91 24.89 2.57
N PHE A 36 3.03 25.53 2.86
CA PHE A 36 4.35 25.09 2.40
C PHE A 36 4.79 23.74 2.98
N THR A 37 4.46 23.45 4.25
CA THR A 37 4.77 22.16 4.88
C THR A 37 3.89 21.04 4.32
N THR A 38 2.61 21.32 4.06
CA THR A 38 1.71 20.40 3.36
C THR A 38 2.23 20.09 1.96
N LEU A 39 2.61 21.10 1.19
CA LEU A 39 3.22 20.91 -0.15
C LEU A 39 4.50 20.09 -0.06
N GLY A 40 5.36 20.37 0.91
CA GLY A 40 6.62 19.64 1.10
C GLY A 40 6.40 18.16 1.45
N PHE A 41 5.37 17.85 2.24
CA PHE A 41 4.97 16.46 2.53
C PHE A 41 4.42 15.79 1.27
N THR A 42 3.42 16.37 0.64
CA THR A 42 2.78 15.85 -0.56
C THR A 42 3.82 15.64 -1.67
N TRP A 43 4.73 16.61 -1.88
CA TRP A 43 5.83 16.45 -2.81
C TRP A 43 6.73 15.26 -2.47
N SER A 44 7.00 14.98 -1.19
CA SER A 44 7.82 13.83 -0.81
C SER A 44 7.20 12.49 -1.21
N VAL A 45 5.87 12.38 -1.11
CA VAL A 45 5.11 11.19 -1.53
C VAL A 45 5.10 11.08 -3.06
N PHE A 46 4.71 12.14 -3.75
CA PHE A 46 4.59 12.13 -5.21
C PHE A 46 5.93 12.10 -5.95
N SER A 47 7.01 12.58 -5.34
CA SER A 47 8.36 12.56 -5.95
C SER A 47 8.92 11.15 -6.16
N VAL A 48 8.33 10.14 -5.54
CA VAL A 48 8.69 8.73 -5.79
C VAL A 48 8.55 8.41 -7.28
N PHE A 49 7.47 8.83 -7.91
CA PHE A 49 7.19 8.54 -9.31
C PHE A 49 8.21 9.16 -10.29
N PRO A 50 8.45 10.48 -10.29
CA PRO A 50 9.47 11.05 -11.17
C PRO A 50 10.89 10.55 -10.84
N ARG A 51 11.22 10.27 -9.59
CA ARG A 51 12.51 9.67 -9.23
C ARG A 51 12.68 8.27 -9.82
N CYS A 52 11.64 7.44 -9.78
CA CYS A 52 11.65 6.14 -10.44
C CYS A 52 11.81 6.30 -11.96
N ALA A 53 11.08 7.23 -12.57
CA ALA A 53 11.16 7.48 -14.01
C ALA A 53 12.54 7.94 -14.46
N ILE A 54 13.16 8.86 -13.73
CA ILE A 54 14.53 9.33 -14.00
C ILE A 54 15.53 8.18 -13.84
N SER A 55 15.39 7.41 -12.76
CA SER A 55 16.28 6.26 -12.51
C SER A 55 16.13 5.18 -13.58
N ASP A 56 14.91 4.94 -14.08
CA ASP A 56 14.65 4.04 -15.19
C ASP A 56 15.27 4.54 -16.50
N ALA A 57 15.09 5.83 -16.82
CA ALA A 57 15.70 6.45 -17.99
C ALA A 57 17.24 6.33 -17.98
N LEU A 58 17.84 6.40 -16.80
CA LEU A 58 19.27 6.20 -16.58
C LEU A 58 19.66 4.71 -16.47
N ARG A 59 18.72 3.76 -16.68
CA ARG A 59 18.91 2.31 -16.52
C ARG A 59 19.46 1.90 -15.14
N ARG A 60 19.05 2.62 -14.09
CA ARG A 60 19.50 2.39 -12.69
C ARG A 60 18.35 1.96 -11.78
N LEU A 61 17.11 1.95 -12.27
CA LEU A 61 15.96 1.56 -11.46
C LEU A 61 16.01 0.06 -11.16
N THR A 62 16.06 -0.23 -9.87
CA THR A 62 15.92 -1.59 -9.32
C THR A 62 14.75 -1.60 -8.34
N THR A 63 14.24 -2.78 -8.02
CA THR A 63 13.22 -2.97 -6.99
C THR A 63 13.67 -2.40 -5.63
N ASP A 64 14.94 -2.58 -5.28
CA ASP A 64 15.49 -2.03 -4.03
C ASP A 64 15.57 -0.50 -4.06
N LEU A 65 15.99 0.11 -5.18
CA LEU A 65 16.01 1.56 -5.32
C LEU A 65 14.58 2.14 -5.25
N TRP A 66 13.59 1.47 -5.84
CA TRP A 66 12.18 1.82 -5.69
C TRP A 66 11.74 1.75 -4.22
N ALA A 67 12.05 0.65 -3.52
CA ALA A 67 11.76 0.52 -2.09
C ALA A 67 12.39 1.65 -1.25
N ARG A 68 13.63 2.05 -1.55
CA ARG A 68 14.29 3.20 -0.87
C ARG A 68 13.57 4.51 -1.13
N TYR A 69 13.10 4.75 -2.36
CA TYR A 69 12.31 5.95 -2.67
C TYR A 69 10.99 5.96 -1.92
N CYS A 70 10.31 4.82 -1.84
CA CYS A 70 9.10 4.64 -1.06
C CYS A 70 9.35 4.83 0.45
N PHE A 71 10.43 4.27 0.99
CA PHE A 71 10.81 4.37 2.39
C PHE A 71 11.10 5.83 2.82
N ALA A 72 11.60 6.66 1.93
CA ALA A 72 11.79 8.08 2.20
C ALA A 72 10.50 8.80 2.58
N SER A 73 9.33 8.28 2.17
CA SER A 73 8.02 8.82 2.56
C SER A 73 7.70 8.56 4.03
N LEU A 74 8.07 7.40 4.57
CA LEU A 74 7.97 7.10 6.00
C LEU A 74 8.84 8.06 6.81
N GLN A 75 10.12 8.18 6.44
CA GLN A 75 11.06 9.10 7.12
C GLN A 75 10.55 10.54 7.11
N LYS A 76 9.86 10.93 6.04
CA LYS A 76 9.27 12.26 5.93
C LYS A 76 8.06 12.43 6.85
N ALA A 77 7.19 11.42 6.94
CA ALA A 77 6.07 11.42 7.88
C ALA A 77 6.55 11.59 9.33
N GLU A 78 7.55 10.82 9.74
CA GLU A 78 8.16 10.91 11.07
C GLU A 78 8.79 12.29 11.33
N LYS A 79 9.48 12.85 10.33
CA LYS A 79 10.06 14.21 10.42
C LYS A 79 9.02 15.29 10.63
N TYR A 80 7.78 15.08 10.16
CA TYR A 80 6.67 16.00 10.41
C TYR A 80 5.87 15.67 11.68
N GLY A 81 6.32 14.71 12.49
CA GLY A 81 5.74 14.38 13.78
C GLY A 81 4.66 13.31 13.75
N THR A 82 4.42 12.68 12.58
CA THR A 82 3.49 11.55 12.49
C THR A 82 4.06 10.32 13.18
N ASP A 83 3.26 9.72 14.07
CA ASP A 83 3.56 8.42 14.66
C ASP A 83 3.19 7.32 13.66
N VAL A 84 4.14 6.47 13.29
CA VAL A 84 3.91 5.34 12.37
C VAL A 84 3.95 4.05 13.17
N ILE A 85 2.89 3.26 13.06
CA ILE A 85 2.76 1.96 13.75
C ILE A 85 2.47 0.89 12.72
N MET A 86 3.29 -0.15 12.71
CA MET A 86 3.08 -1.34 11.91
C MET A 86 3.09 -2.56 12.83
N ASP A 87 2.12 -3.46 12.68
CA ASP A 87 1.98 -4.65 13.51
C ASP A 87 1.44 -5.86 12.75
N GLY A 88 1.42 -7.02 13.41
CA GLY A 88 0.87 -8.25 12.86
C GLY A 88 1.73 -8.96 11.81
N TRP A 89 2.92 -8.47 11.50
CA TRP A 89 3.76 -8.98 10.41
C TRP A 89 4.37 -10.36 10.69
N ASN A 90 4.32 -10.85 11.94
CA ASN A 90 4.63 -12.23 12.26
C ASN A 90 3.69 -13.22 11.55
N ASN A 91 2.45 -12.83 11.27
CA ASN A 91 1.51 -13.62 10.49
C ASN A 91 2.07 -13.93 9.09
N ARG A 92 2.63 -12.89 8.43
CA ARG A 92 3.24 -13.05 7.11
C ARG A 92 4.54 -13.84 7.16
N LYS A 93 5.35 -13.65 8.20
CA LYS A 93 6.60 -14.37 8.41
C LYS A 93 6.38 -15.87 8.59
N ALA A 94 5.23 -16.27 9.15
CA ALA A 94 4.88 -17.65 9.36
C ALA A 94 4.55 -18.45 8.07
N TYR A 95 4.46 -17.76 6.93
CA TYR A 95 4.17 -18.39 5.63
C TYR A 95 5.28 -18.05 4.63
N ASP A 96 5.91 -19.08 4.07
CA ASP A 96 6.88 -18.96 2.99
C ASP A 96 6.19 -19.19 1.64
N GLY A 97 6.34 -18.24 0.73
CA GLY A 97 5.75 -18.30 -0.60
C GLY A 97 4.91 -17.07 -0.97
N PRO A 98 4.42 -17.00 -2.22
CA PRO A 98 3.61 -15.91 -2.71
C PRO A 98 2.21 -15.92 -2.09
N VAL A 99 1.66 -14.73 -1.89
CA VAL A 99 0.31 -14.50 -1.34
C VAL A 99 -0.44 -13.45 -2.15
N VAL A 100 -1.75 -13.37 -1.99
CA VAL A 100 -2.53 -12.22 -2.44
C VAL A 100 -2.78 -11.31 -1.24
N TYR A 101 -2.15 -10.13 -1.24
CA TYR A 101 -2.44 -9.09 -0.26
C TYR A 101 -3.72 -8.35 -0.65
N LEU A 102 -4.69 -8.32 0.26
CA LEU A 102 -5.92 -7.53 0.10
C LEU A 102 -5.91 -6.36 1.07
N ALA A 103 -5.85 -5.14 0.53
CA ALA A 103 -5.82 -3.93 1.33
C ALA A 103 -7.08 -3.07 1.13
N ASN A 104 -7.49 -2.33 2.16
CA ASN A 104 -8.38 -1.20 1.98
C ASN A 104 -7.64 -0.04 1.29
N HIS A 105 -8.37 0.95 0.76
CA HIS A 105 -7.80 2.03 -0.03
C HIS A 105 -8.36 3.38 0.41
N MET A 106 -7.56 4.18 1.11
CA MET A 106 -7.96 5.47 1.68
C MET A 106 -7.35 6.68 0.95
N SER A 107 -6.04 6.62 0.68
CA SER A 107 -5.29 7.73 0.10
C SER A 107 -4.26 7.24 -0.92
N THR A 108 -3.45 8.14 -1.48
CA THR A 108 -2.31 7.73 -2.31
C THR A 108 -1.13 7.27 -1.45
N LEU A 109 -1.09 7.66 -0.18
CA LEU A 109 0.03 7.40 0.70
C LEU A 109 0.31 5.90 0.88
N GLU A 110 -0.72 5.06 1.05
CA GLU A 110 -0.52 3.61 1.17
C GLU A 110 0.05 2.98 -0.09
N THR A 111 -0.19 3.56 -1.28
CA THR A 111 0.40 3.03 -2.52
C THR A 111 1.92 3.21 -2.59
N VAL A 112 2.43 4.15 -1.81
CA VAL A 112 3.86 4.40 -1.63
C VAL A 112 4.40 3.70 -0.39
N MET A 113 3.60 3.57 0.67
CA MET A 113 4.04 2.95 1.93
C MET A 113 4.10 1.42 1.86
N LEU A 114 3.11 0.76 1.26
CA LEU A 114 3.07 -0.71 1.21
C LEU A 114 4.27 -1.35 0.48
N PRO A 115 4.77 -0.83 -0.65
CA PRO A 115 5.82 -1.51 -1.39
C PRO A 115 7.08 -1.81 -0.58
N PHE A 116 7.62 -0.85 0.19
CA PHE A 116 8.85 -1.09 0.94
C PHE A 116 8.65 -2.06 2.11
N VAL A 117 7.43 -2.13 2.65
CA VAL A 117 7.06 -3.08 3.70
C VAL A 117 6.93 -4.49 3.11
N LEU A 118 6.13 -4.64 2.04
CA LEU A 118 5.84 -5.94 1.43
C LEU A 118 7.08 -6.58 0.80
N LEU A 119 7.98 -5.77 0.23
CA LEU A 119 9.25 -6.22 -0.33
C LEU A 119 10.24 -6.79 0.71
N ALA A 120 9.99 -6.61 2.00
CA ALA A 120 10.72 -7.32 3.04
C ALA A 120 10.39 -8.83 3.08
N TYR A 121 9.25 -9.23 2.50
CA TYR A 121 8.75 -10.61 2.49
C TYR A 121 8.81 -11.27 1.10
N GLY A 122 9.46 -10.66 0.15
CA GLY A 122 9.63 -11.20 -1.20
C GLY A 122 9.17 -10.25 -2.31
N PRO A 123 9.28 -10.68 -3.56
CA PRO A 123 8.90 -9.86 -4.70
C PRO A 123 7.38 -9.65 -4.74
N ILE A 124 6.96 -8.47 -5.22
CA ILE A 124 5.56 -8.07 -5.31
C ILE A 124 5.21 -7.58 -6.70
N ALA A 125 3.93 -7.75 -7.07
CA ALA A 125 3.31 -7.02 -8.16
C ALA A 125 1.99 -6.40 -7.67
N THR A 126 1.68 -5.20 -8.15
CA THR A 126 0.52 -4.42 -7.66
C THR A 126 -0.44 -4.13 -8.81
N VAL A 127 -1.71 -4.48 -8.61
CA VAL A 127 -2.77 -4.17 -9.56
C VAL A 127 -3.13 -2.68 -9.45
N VAL A 128 -3.02 -1.98 -10.57
CA VAL A 128 -3.25 -0.52 -10.65
C VAL A 128 -4.21 -0.15 -11.76
N LYS A 129 -4.79 1.04 -11.68
CA LYS A 129 -5.62 1.58 -12.76
C LYS A 129 -4.76 1.88 -14.00
N GLN A 130 -5.21 1.47 -15.18
CA GLN A 130 -4.50 1.67 -16.45
C GLN A 130 -4.09 3.13 -16.71
N SER A 131 -4.87 4.10 -16.25
CA SER A 131 -4.49 5.51 -16.40
C SER A 131 -3.17 5.90 -15.72
N LEU A 132 -2.69 5.10 -14.76
CA LEU A 132 -1.36 5.31 -14.15
C LEU A 132 -0.23 4.86 -15.07
N SER A 133 -0.44 3.82 -15.88
CA SER A 133 0.57 3.35 -16.84
C SER A 133 0.72 4.27 -18.06
N HIS A 134 -0.26 5.17 -18.29
CA HIS A 134 -0.20 6.16 -19.37
C HIS A 134 0.50 7.48 -18.98
N LEU A 135 0.94 7.59 -17.72
CA LEU A 135 1.78 8.74 -17.36
C LEU A 135 3.13 8.61 -18.07
N PRO A 136 3.53 9.64 -18.86
CA PRO A 136 4.68 9.54 -19.79
C PRO A 136 5.98 9.05 -19.15
N PHE A 137 6.12 9.27 -17.85
CA PHE A 137 7.33 8.91 -17.11
C PHE A 137 7.22 7.54 -16.42
N LEU A 138 6.00 6.96 -16.29
CA LEU A 138 5.80 5.72 -15.52
C LEU A 138 5.72 4.47 -16.41
N THR A 139 5.49 4.60 -17.71
CA THR A 139 5.21 3.46 -18.59
C THR A 139 6.31 2.40 -18.53
N ARG A 140 7.59 2.81 -18.58
CA ARG A 140 8.73 1.88 -18.48
C ARG A 140 9.01 1.49 -17.02
N ALA A 141 9.05 2.48 -16.14
CA ALA A 141 9.27 2.27 -14.71
C ALA A 141 8.22 1.34 -14.08
N ALA A 142 6.97 1.39 -14.56
CA ALA A 142 5.87 0.54 -14.09
C ALA A 142 6.19 -0.95 -14.17
N ALA A 143 6.88 -1.39 -15.23
CA ALA A 143 7.30 -2.79 -15.37
C ALA A 143 8.31 -3.20 -14.29
N HIS A 144 9.31 -2.35 -14.02
CA HIS A 144 10.31 -2.58 -12.96
C HIS A 144 9.72 -2.49 -11.54
N MET A 145 8.64 -1.72 -11.38
CA MET A 145 7.88 -1.61 -10.12
C MET A 145 6.83 -2.72 -9.96
N GLY A 146 6.75 -3.68 -10.89
CA GLY A 146 5.76 -4.75 -10.85
C GLY A 146 4.31 -4.26 -10.93
N LEU A 147 4.04 -3.12 -11.60
CA LEU A 147 2.68 -2.60 -11.72
C LEU A 147 1.92 -3.32 -12.84
N ILE A 148 0.72 -3.82 -12.53
CA ILE A 148 -0.17 -4.52 -13.45
C ILE A 148 -1.37 -3.62 -13.74
N PRO A 149 -1.42 -2.97 -14.93
CA PRO A 149 -2.50 -2.04 -15.26
C PRO A 149 -3.78 -2.77 -15.65
N ILE A 150 -4.94 -2.30 -15.14
CA ILE A 150 -6.28 -2.78 -15.50
C ILE A 150 -7.13 -1.63 -16.06
N GLY A 151 -7.86 -1.93 -17.15
CA GLY A 151 -8.64 -0.95 -17.90
C GLY A 151 -9.87 -0.41 -17.19
N ARG A 152 -10.54 -1.25 -16.39
CA ARG A 152 -11.82 -0.97 -15.70
C ARG A 152 -12.96 -0.57 -16.65
N LYS A 153 -12.86 -0.97 -17.91
CA LYS A 153 -13.91 -0.74 -18.92
C LYS A 153 -14.82 -1.96 -19.11
N SER A 154 -14.24 -3.13 -18.98
CA SER A 154 -14.92 -4.41 -19.14
C SER A 154 -14.60 -5.31 -17.94
N PRO A 155 -15.55 -5.55 -17.02
CA PRO A 155 -15.31 -6.42 -15.86
C PRO A 155 -14.80 -7.81 -16.22
N ARG A 156 -15.24 -8.35 -17.37
CA ARG A 156 -14.81 -9.66 -17.84
C ARG A 156 -13.36 -9.65 -18.34
N GLU A 157 -12.97 -8.63 -19.11
CA GLU A 157 -11.60 -8.48 -19.61
C GLU A 157 -10.62 -8.21 -18.47
N ASP A 158 -11.02 -7.35 -17.55
CA ASP A 158 -10.22 -7.04 -16.35
C ASP A 158 -10.00 -8.30 -15.51
N LEU A 159 -11.04 -9.11 -15.32
CA LEU A 159 -10.96 -10.39 -14.61
C LEU A 159 -10.01 -11.36 -15.31
N MET A 160 -10.11 -11.48 -16.63
CA MET A 160 -9.22 -12.35 -17.43
C MET A 160 -7.76 -11.86 -17.37
N THR A 161 -7.54 -10.56 -17.46
CA THR A 161 -6.20 -9.95 -17.33
C THR A 161 -5.60 -10.25 -15.95
N ILE A 162 -6.39 -10.07 -14.89
CA ILE A 162 -5.94 -10.38 -13.52
C ILE A 162 -5.60 -11.86 -13.39
N PHE A 163 -6.46 -12.78 -13.86
CA PHE A 163 -6.21 -14.20 -13.72
C PHE A 163 -4.99 -14.66 -14.52
N ASN A 164 -4.79 -14.14 -15.71
CA ASN A 164 -3.66 -14.54 -16.55
C ASN A 164 -2.37 -13.88 -16.09
N VAL A 165 -2.32 -12.54 -16.05
CA VAL A 165 -1.08 -11.81 -15.74
C VAL A 165 -0.67 -12.00 -14.27
N CYS A 166 -1.60 -11.84 -13.32
CA CYS A 166 -1.27 -12.04 -11.92
C CYS A 166 -0.98 -13.51 -11.60
N GLY A 167 -1.69 -14.46 -12.27
CA GLY A 167 -1.43 -15.89 -12.12
C GLY A 167 -0.01 -16.28 -12.53
N GLU A 168 0.49 -15.76 -13.68
CA GLU A 168 1.88 -15.98 -14.08
C GLU A 168 2.87 -15.34 -13.11
N ARG A 169 2.60 -14.13 -12.64
CA ARG A 169 3.45 -13.49 -11.61
C ARG A 169 3.52 -14.30 -10.32
N ILE A 170 2.41 -14.92 -9.91
CA ILE A 170 2.40 -15.81 -8.73
C ILE A 170 3.28 -17.04 -8.97
N LYS A 171 3.22 -17.66 -10.15
CA LYS A 171 4.10 -18.79 -10.52
C LYS A 171 5.57 -18.41 -10.53
N GLU A 172 5.89 -17.16 -10.87
CA GLU A 172 7.24 -16.58 -10.79
C GLU A 172 7.67 -16.25 -9.34
N GLY A 173 6.83 -16.52 -8.34
CA GLY A 173 7.11 -16.26 -6.93
C GLY A 173 6.71 -14.87 -6.44
N ASN A 174 6.02 -14.06 -7.25
CA ASN A 174 5.58 -12.73 -6.82
C ASN A 174 4.30 -12.80 -6.00
N SER A 175 4.23 -12.10 -4.89
CA SER A 175 2.97 -11.79 -4.21
C SER A 175 2.20 -10.70 -4.96
N ILE A 176 0.88 -10.76 -4.94
CA ILE A 176 0.04 -9.79 -5.66
C ILE A 176 -0.66 -8.87 -4.65
N THR A 177 -0.54 -7.57 -4.84
CA THR A 177 -1.25 -6.56 -4.03
C THR A 177 -2.47 -6.06 -4.77
N ILE A 178 -3.65 -6.14 -4.13
CA ILE A 178 -4.93 -5.67 -4.67
C ILE A 178 -5.62 -4.81 -3.63
N TYR A 179 -5.98 -3.58 -4.02
CA TYR A 179 -6.87 -2.72 -3.25
C TYR A 179 -8.31 -3.13 -3.56
N ALA A 180 -8.92 -3.94 -2.68
CA ALA A 180 -10.18 -4.62 -2.97
C ALA A 180 -11.39 -3.67 -3.10
N GLN A 181 -11.30 -2.43 -2.60
CA GLN A 181 -12.32 -1.39 -2.81
C GLN A 181 -12.30 -0.80 -4.23
N GLY A 182 -11.29 -1.11 -5.03
CA GLY A 182 -11.17 -0.67 -6.41
C GLY A 182 -10.87 0.82 -6.61
N THR A 183 -11.21 1.68 -5.65
CA THR A 183 -10.90 3.12 -5.65
C THR A 183 -10.78 3.61 -4.22
N ARG A 184 -10.10 4.72 -4.01
CA ARG A 184 -9.97 5.37 -2.70
C ARG A 184 -11.34 5.80 -2.18
N GLN A 185 -11.63 5.41 -0.94
CA GLN A 185 -12.90 5.72 -0.27
C GLN A 185 -12.64 6.14 1.17
N PRO A 186 -13.36 7.15 1.67
CA PRO A 186 -13.26 7.58 3.07
C PRO A 186 -13.93 6.62 4.04
N VAL A 187 -14.87 5.79 3.55
CA VAL A 187 -15.62 4.81 4.34
C VAL A 187 -15.31 3.41 3.82
N PHE A 188 -14.97 2.51 4.71
CA PHE A 188 -14.80 1.09 4.38
C PHE A 188 -16.16 0.40 4.44
N SER A 189 -16.64 -0.14 3.30
CA SER A 189 -17.96 -0.75 3.23
C SER A 189 -17.97 -2.08 2.50
N ARG A 190 -18.87 -2.97 2.93
CA ARG A 190 -19.11 -4.28 2.29
C ARG A 190 -19.47 -4.13 0.82
N LYS A 191 -20.25 -3.13 0.47
CA LYS A 191 -20.68 -2.85 -0.91
C LYS A 191 -19.52 -2.63 -1.86
N SER A 192 -18.42 -2.05 -1.39
CA SER A 192 -17.24 -1.75 -2.20
C SER A 192 -16.17 -2.86 -2.15
N TRP A 193 -16.32 -3.87 -1.30
CA TRP A 193 -15.33 -4.93 -1.11
C TRP A 193 -15.43 -6.02 -2.18
N GLY A 194 -14.53 -5.97 -3.17
CA GLY A 194 -14.52 -6.85 -4.32
C GLY A 194 -13.96 -8.25 -4.02
N SER A 195 -14.40 -9.25 -4.79
CA SER A 195 -13.94 -10.66 -4.66
C SER A 195 -12.83 -11.07 -5.63
N ILE A 196 -12.33 -10.14 -6.45
CA ILE A 196 -11.36 -10.48 -7.51
C ILE A 196 -10.09 -11.09 -6.92
N GLY A 197 -9.57 -10.51 -5.85
CA GLY A 197 -8.33 -10.98 -5.23
C GLY A 197 -8.48 -12.36 -4.59
N THR A 198 -9.60 -12.63 -3.93
CA THR A 198 -9.85 -13.96 -3.34
C THR A 198 -10.08 -15.04 -4.39
N LYS A 199 -10.73 -14.70 -5.52
CA LYS A 199 -10.87 -15.61 -6.68
C LYS A 199 -9.52 -15.89 -7.34
N LEU A 200 -8.64 -14.88 -7.43
CA LEU A 200 -7.27 -15.08 -7.90
C LEU A 200 -6.50 -16.02 -6.97
N ALA A 201 -6.57 -15.79 -5.66
CA ALA A 201 -5.89 -16.61 -4.66
C ALA A 201 -6.36 -18.07 -4.72
N GLU A 202 -7.67 -18.33 -4.72
CA GLU A 202 -8.25 -19.67 -4.84
C GLU A 202 -7.80 -20.37 -6.14
N ARG A 203 -7.86 -19.66 -7.28
CA ARG A 203 -7.45 -20.21 -8.58
C ARG A 203 -5.96 -20.53 -8.67
N SER A 204 -5.13 -19.72 -8.01
CA SER A 204 -3.67 -19.88 -8.01
C SER A 204 -3.16 -20.78 -6.90
N GLY A 205 -4.03 -21.27 -6.01
CA GLY A 205 -3.65 -22.12 -4.89
C GLY A 205 -2.80 -21.42 -3.83
N VAL A 206 -2.89 -20.08 -3.71
CA VAL A 206 -2.13 -19.30 -2.73
C VAL A 206 -3.05 -18.66 -1.71
N PRO A 207 -2.57 -18.37 -0.49
CA PRO A 207 -3.41 -17.73 0.54
C PRO A 207 -3.65 -16.25 0.27
N VAL A 208 -4.65 -15.71 0.96
CA VAL A 208 -4.91 -14.28 1.09
C VAL A 208 -4.34 -13.78 2.42
N VAL A 209 -3.71 -12.61 2.40
CA VAL A 209 -3.30 -11.88 3.60
C VAL A 209 -3.96 -10.51 3.60
N PRO A 210 -4.91 -10.24 4.50
CA PRO A 210 -5.54 -8.94 4.60
C PRO A 210 -4.58 -7.91 5.22
N ILE A 211 -4.57 -6.70 4.68
CA ILE A 211 -3.78 -5.57 5.17
C ILE A 211 -4.74 -4.42 5.50
N ALA A 212 -4.80 -4.04 6.77
CA ALA A 212 -5.50 -2.85 7.18
C ALA A 212 -4.56 -1.64 7.14
N VAL A 213 -5.00 -0.55 6.50
CA VAL A 213 -4.23 0.70 6.42
C VAL A 213 -5.05 1.86 6.94
N LYS A 214 -4.41 2.73 7.74
CA LYS A 214 -4.91 4.03 8.20
C LYS A 214 -3.94 5.09 7.74
N THR A 215 -4.30 5.78 6.66
CA THR A 215 -3.49 6.80 5.98
C THR A 215 -4.22 8.14 5.88
N ASP A 216 -5.18 8.38 6.77
CA ASP A 216 -6.02 9.57 6.84
C ASP A 216 -5.29 10.84 7.32
N ILE A 217 -3.97 10.77 7.49
CA ILE A 217 -3.12 11.94 7.68
C ILE A 217 -3.17 12.88 6.46
N GLU A 218 -3.44 12.32 5.28
CA GLU A 218 -3.67 13.03 4.04
C GLU A 218 -5.10 12.70 3.56
N PRO A 219 -6.12 13.40 4.06
CA PRO A 219 -7.50 13.07 3.74
C PRO A 219 -7.81 13.35 2.26
N THR A 220 -8.55 12.44 1.66
CA THR A 220 -9.07 12.64 0.31
C THR A 220 -9.97 13.87 0.28
N ARG A 221 -9.67 14.83 -0.60
CA ARG A 221 -10.41 16.09 -0.72
C ARG A 221 -11.80 15.83 -1.34
N PRO A 222 -12.90 16.05 -0.60
CA PRO A 222 -14.24 15.85 -1.13
C PRO A 222 -14.49 16.72 -2.39
N GLY A 223 -15.12 16.13 -3.42
CA GLY A 223 -15.46 16.85 -4.65
C GLY A 223 -14.32 17.10 -5.64
N ALA A 224 -13.07 16.90 -5.27
CA ALA A 224 -11.95 17.01 -6.19
C ALA A 224 -11.87 15.80 -7.13
N LYS A 225 -11.43 16.03 -8.37
CA LYS A 225 -11.27 14.97 -9.39
C LYS A 225 -9.80 14.67 -9.68
N GLY A 226 -9.52 13.43 -10.10
CA GLY A 226 -8.19 13.00 -10.50
C GLY A 226 -7.15 13.12 -9.38
N TRP A 227 -5.98 13.61 -9.68
CA TRP A 227 -4.85 13.79 -8.78
C TRP A 227 -5.12 14.81 -7.66
N PHE A 228 -5.96 15.80 -7.92
CA PHE A 228 -6.30 16.86 -6.96
C PHE A 228 -7.09 16.33 -5.74
N LYS A 229 -7.63 15.12 -5.81
CA LYS A 229 -8.25 14.47 -4.66
C LYS A 229 -7.28 14.26 -3.50
N ASP A 230 -5.99 14.14 -3.80
CA ASP A 230 -4.95 13.79 -2.84
C ASP A 230 -4.24 15.00 -2.24
N PHE A 231 -4.61 16.21 -2.67
CA PHE A 231 -4.06 17.46 -2.14
C PHE A 231 -4.93 18.04 -1.01
N GLY A 232 -5.18 17.21 0.01
CA GLY A 232 -5.79 17.67 1.26
C GLY A 232 -4.79 18.35 2.18
N THR A 233 -5.27 18.93 3.28
CA THR A 233 -4.38 19.41 4.35
C THR A 233 -3.84 18.22 5.12
N VAL A 234 -2.52 18.07 5.15
CA VAL A 234 -1.87 17.01 5.91
C VAL A 234 -1.99 17.31 7.41
N ASP A 235 -2.46 16.32 8.17
CA ASP A 235 -2.58 16.37 9.63
C ASP A 235 -1.59 15.38 10.28
N PRO A 236 -0.39 15.83 10.64
CA PRO A 236 0.64 14.95 11.21
C PRO A 236 0.34 14.52 12.65
N SER A 237 -0.69 15.07 13.30
CA SER A 237 -1.13 14.62 14.63
C SER A 237 -1.79 13.24 14.60
N LYS A 238 -2.29 12.84 13.43
CA LYS A 238 -2.86 11.52 13.24
C LYS A 238 -1.79 10.45 13.13
N THR A 239 -2.06 9.29 13.70
CA THR A 239 -1.19 8.13 13.60
C THR A 239 -1.40 7.41 12.28
N LEU A 240 -0.33 7.13 11.57
CA LEU A 240 -0.33 6.24 10.41
C LEU A 240 -0.22 4.79 10.88
N ARG A 241 -1.10 3.91 10.41
CA ARG A 241 -1.09 2.49 10.80
C ARG A 241 -1.14 1.58 9.60
N ILE A 242 -0.39 0.47 9.69
CA ILE A 242 -0.42 -0.62 8.72
C ILE A 242 -0.37 -1.93 9.51
N SER A 243 -1.43 -2.70 9.48
CA SER A 243 -1.50 -4.01 10.15
C SER A 243 -1.61 -5.15 9.16
N CYS A 244 -0.88 -6.22 9.42
CA CYS A 244 -0.91 -7.46 8.65
C CYS A 244 -1.79 -8.48 9.35
N GLY A 245 -2.80 -8.99 8.66
CA GLY A 245 -3.73 -9.98 9.17
C GLY A 245 -3.26 -11.42 9.03
N PRO A 246 -4.12 -12.36 9.43
CA PRO A 246 -3.81 -13.78 9.36
C PRO A 246 -3.69 -14.25 7.90
N VAL A 247 -2.96 -15.34 7.71
CA VAL A 247 -2.90 -16.06 6.43
C VAL A 247 -4.19 -16.84 6.26
N LEU A 248 -5.00 -16.47 5.28
CA LEU A 248 -6.32 -17.06 5.01
C LEU A 248 -6.23 -18.03 3.83
N THR A 249 -6.69 -19.24 4.02
CA THR A 249 -6.79 -20.29 2.99
C THR A 249 -8.24 -20.77 2.88
N GLY A 250 -8.58 -21.42 1.78
CA GLY A 250 -9.92 -21.99 1.57
C GLY A 250 -10.63 -21.43 0.35
N LYS A 251 -11.96 -21.43 0.38
CA LYS A 251 -12.76 -20.94 -0.72
C LYS A 251 -12.78 -19.41 -0.79
N SER A 252 -12.86 -18.89 -2.02
CA SER A 252 -12.87 -17.44 -2.26
C SER A 252 -13.89 -16.68 -1.40
N LYS A 253 -15.10 -17.23 -1.24
CA LYS A 253 -16.16 -16.60 -0.45
C LYS A 253 -15.81 -16.50 1.04
N GLU A 254 -15.19 -17.55 1.59
CA GLU A 254 -14.76 -17.61 2.99
C GLU A 254 -13.60 -16.62 3.22
N MET A 255 -12.58 -16.66 2.35
CA MET A 255 -11.47 -15.71 2.42
C MET A 255 -11.93 -14.26 2.26
N GLN A 256 -12.93 -14.00 1.39
CA GLN A 256 -13.49 -12.65 1.21
C GLN A 256 -14.19 -12.16 2.47
N GLN A 257 -14.99 -13.02 3.12
CA GLN A 257 -15.67 -12.67 4.36
C GLN A 257 -14.65 -12.42 5.47
N ALA A 258 -13.75 -13.37 5.69
CA ALA A 258 -12.76 -13.29 6.76
C ALA A 258 -11.83 -12.07 6.60
N SER A 259 -11.38 -11.77 5.37
CA SER A 259 -10.55 -10.59 5.11
C SER A 259 -11.30 -9.27 5.34
N PHE A 260 -12.57 -9.21 4.95
CA PHE A 260 -13.42 -8.04 5.22
C PHE A 260 -13.60 -7.80 6.70
N ASP A 261 -14.02 -8.83 7.44
CA ASP A 261 -14.32 -8.75 8.87
C ASP A 261 -13.06 -8.36 9.68
N TRP A 262 -11.92 -8.94 9.31
CA TRP A 262 -10.65 -8.62 9.97
C TRP A 262 -10.25 -7.16 9.72
N ILE A 263 -10.28 -6.68 8.46
CA ILE A 263 -9.94 -5.28 8.15
C ILE A 263 -10.93 -4.34 8.84
N LYS A 264 -12.24 -4.65 8.78
CA LYS A 264 -13.27 -3.85 9.44
C LYS A 264 -12.99 -3.70 10.93
N SER A 265 -12.72 -4.80 11.62
CA SER A 265 -12.39 -4.79 13.06
C SER A 265 -11.20 -3.87 13.37
N ARG A 266 -10.14 -3.91 12.54
CA ARG A 266 -8.97 -3.02 12.71
C ARG A 266 -9.30 -1.55 12.48
N LEU A 267 -10.10 -1.26 11.46
CA LEU A 267 -10.50 0.11 11.17
C LEU A 267 -11.43 0.66 12.26
N ASP A 268 -12.34 -0.15 12.78
CA ASP A 268 -13.21 0.20 13.93
C ASP A 268 -12.38 0.52 15.19
N GLU A 269 -11.39 -0.34 15.52
CA GLU A 269 -10.44 -0.08 16.62
C GLU A 269 -9.69 1.24 16.46
N TRP A 270 -9.43 1.66 15.25
CA TRP A 270 -8.71 2.90 14.94
C TRP A 270 -9.63 4.11 14.80
N GLY A 271 -10.94 3.94 15.02
CA GLY A 271 -11.95 5.00 14.96
C GLY A 271 -12.24 5.50 13.55
N LEU A 272 -12.03 4.66 12.53
CA LEU A 272 -12.32 5.00 11.14
C LEU A 272 -13.75 4.61 10.76
N PRO A 273 -14.41 5.34 9.84
CA PRO A 273 -15.78 5.04 9.45
C PRO A 273 -15.86 3.74 8.65
N THR A 274 -16.69 2.82 9.10
CA THR A 274 -16.98 1.54 8.44
C THR A 274 -18.48 1.28 8.33
N GLU A 275 -18.87 0.53 7.29
CA GLU A 275 -20.24 0.04 7.07
C GLU A 275 -20.21 -1.49 6.87
N GLY A 276 -21.11 -2.18 7.56
CA GLY A 276 -21.19 -3.63 7.64
C GLY A 276 -21.83 -4.32 6.49
#